data_aacf991eb9e7ff4a2c53b59082772931
#
_entry.id   aacf991eb9e7ff4a2c53b59082772931
#
_cell.length_a   1.000
_cell.length_b   1.000
_cell.length_c   1.000
_cell.angle_alpha   90.00
_cell.angle_beta   90.00
_cell.angle_gamma   90.00
#
_symmetry.space_group_name_H-M   'P 1'
#
loop_
_entity.id
_entity.type
_entity.pdbx_description
1 polymer ?
#
loop_
_entity_poly.entity_id
_entity_poly.type
_entity_poly.pdbx_seq_one_letter_code
_entity_poly.pdbx_strand_id
1 'polypeptide(L)'
;RKSIPLEEKMKKYAEIGLAGMQFHDDDAVPDMNNMTEKQIVDYAKDVKATLDKYGLFAEFVAPRLWFDKRTNDGGFTASLKEDREFAQWRARRSCDIAKALGTNKIQLWLAREGTLCAEGKNPVEMTLQLRDAFNDILTYRDDALILVEPKPNEPIDRSICGTAGHALAVGAYTVDPS
;
A
#
# COMPACT_ATOMS: atom_id res chain seq x y z
N ARG A 1 5.83 18.75 -15.02
CA ARG A 1 7.22 18.31 -14.74
C ARG A 1 7.43 16.96 -15.42
N LYS A 2 8.51 16.79 -16.19
CA LYS A 2 8.91 15.45 -16.65
C LYS A 2 9.34 14.63 -15.44
N SER A 3 8.79 13.43 -15.28
CA SER A 3 9.26 12.53 -14.21
C SER A 3 10.67 12.03 -14.59
N ILE A 4 11.55 11.96 -13.60
CA ILE A 4 12.88 11.35 -13.77
C ILE A 4 12.68 9.85 -13.92
N PRO A 5 13.30 9.18 -14.92
CA PRO A 5 13.23 7.73 -15.06
C PRO A 5 13.66 7.00 -13.78
N LEU A 6 13.02 5.88 -13.47
CA LEU A 6 13.27 5.14 -12.23
C LEU A 6 14.74 4.71 -12.10
N GLU A 7 15.35 4.20 -13.16
CA GLU A 7 16.75 3.81 -13.17
C GLU A 7 17.71 4.98 -12.88
N GLU A 8 17.40 6.18 -13.38
CA GLU A 8 18.19 7.38 -13.06
C GLU A 8 18.11 7.75 -11.57
N LYS A 9 16.93 7.58 -10.94
CA LYS A 9 16.75 7.76 -9.49
C LYS A 9 17.58 6.73 -8.73
N MET A 10 17.55 5.44 -9.11
CA MET A 10 18.32 4.37 -8.49
C MET A 10 19.80 4.64 -8.57
N LYS A 11 20.30 5.01 -9.76
CA LYS A 11 21.71 5.39 -9.94
C LYS A 11 22.10 6.52 -8.99
N LYS A 12 21.28 7.56 -8.89
CA LYS A 12 21.54 8.71 -8.01
C LYS A 12 21.54 8.33 -6.54
N TYR A 13 20.65 7.43 -6.11
CA TYR A 13 20.59 6.94 -4.74
C TYR A 13 21.87 6.17 -4.38
N ALA A 14 22.34 5.29 -5.27
CA ALA A 14 23.60 4.58 -5.07
C ALA A 14 24.81 5.56 -5.01
N GLU A 15 24.85 6.56 -5.89
CA GLU A 15 25.93 7.58 -5.89
C GLU A 15 26.04 8.37 -4.59
N ILE A 16 24.91 8.65 -3.91
CA ILE A 16 24.88 9.36 -2.63
C ILE A 16 24.98 8.43 -1.41
N GLY A 17 25.17 7.13 -1.63
CA GLY A 17 25.39 6.15 -0.57
C GLY A 17 24.15 5.62 0.12
N LEU A 18 22.96 5.76 -0.47
CA LEU A 18 21.74 5.08 0.03
C LEU A 18 21.81 3.58 -0.28
N ALA A 19 21.32 2.77 0.65
CA ALA A 19 21.27 1.32 0.50
C ALA A 19 19.90 0.80 -0.01
N GLY A 20 18.81 1.53 0.21
CA GLY A 20 17.48 1.08 -0.13
C GLY A 20 16.55 2.18 -0.65
N MET A 21 15.44 1.74 -1.23
CA MET A 21 14.37 2.58 -1.74
C MET A 21 13.01 2.10 -1.25
N GLN A 22 12.11 3.04 -1.07
CA GLN A 22 10.70 2.80 -0.83
C GLN A 22 9.92 2.97 -2.13
N PHE A 23 8.90 2.14 -2.34
CA PHE A 23 8.09 2.17 -3.54
C PHE A 23 6.60 2.31 -3.23
N HIS A 24 5.90 3.15 -3.97
CA HIS A 24 4.50 2.88 -4.22
C HIS A 24 4.41 1.82 -5.33
N ASP A 25 3.33 1.07 -5.34
CA ASP A 25 3.08 0.01 -6.32
C ASP A 25 3.20 0.51 -7.77
N ASP A 26 2.61 1.67 -8.08
CA ASP A 26 2.64 2.29 -9.40
C ASP A 26 3.93 3.09 -9.71
N ASP A 27 4.78 3.34 -8.73
CA ASP A 27 6.16 3.80 -8.99
C ASP A 27 7.04 2.63 -9.44
N ALA A 28 6.80 1.43 -8.88
CA ALA A 28 7.49 0.21 -9.26
C ALA A 28 6.96 -0.34 -10.60
N VAL A 29 5.63 -0.40 -10.76
CA VAL A 29 4.95 -0.95 -11.95
C VAL A 29 3.95 0.09 -12.49
N PRO A 30 4.40 1.03 -13.33
CA PRO A 30 3.50 1.99 -13.96
C PRO A 30 2.41 1.29 -14.76
N ASP A 31 1.21 1.87 -14.76
CA ASP A 31 0.05 1.36 -15.52
C ASP A 31 -0.46 -0.04 -15.10
N MET A 32 -0.13 -0.48 -13.88
CA MET A 32 -0.51 -1.79 -13.36
C MET A 32 -2.01 -2.09 -13.47
N ASN A 33 -2.86 -1.06 -13.47
CA ASN A 33 -4.32 -1.21 -13.61
C ASN A 33 -4.74 -1.83 -14.96
N ASN A 34 -3.89 -1.76 -15.98
CA ASN A 34 -4.13 -2.30 -17.33
C ASN A 34 -3.32 -3.57 -17.62
N MET A 35 -2.61 -4.10 -16.63
CA MET A 35 -1.76 -5.27 -16.74
C MET A 35 -2.41 -6.52 -16.14
N THR A 36 -2.08 -7.69 -16.68
CA THR A 36 -2.35 -8.96 -16.02
C THR A 36 -1.41 -9.15 -14.81
N GLU A 37 -1.80 -10.01 -13.88
CA GLU A 37 -0.96 -10.34 -12.70
C GLU A 37 0.45 -10.79 -13.11
N LYS A 38 0.54 -11.62 -14.14
CA LYS A 38 1.82 -12.07 -14.65
C LYS A 38 2.69 -10.91 -15.19
N GLN A 39 2.10 -10.00 -15.93
CA GLN A 39 2.82 -8.82 -16.44
C GLN A 39 3.31 -7.92 -15.31
N ILE A 40 2.50 -7.72 -14.25
CA ILE A 40 2.89 -6.96 -13.05
C ILE A 40 4.12 -7.60 -12.40
N VAL A 41 4.08 -8.92 -12.17
CA VAL A 41 5.19 -9.65 -11.55
C VAL A 41 6.46 -9.62 -12.41
N ASP A 42 6.32 -9.83 -13.71
CA ASP A 42 7.46 -9.81 -14.64
C ASP A 42 8.11 -8.42 -14.68
N TYR A 43 7.30 -7.35 -14.75
CA TYR A 43 7.81 -5.97 -14.69
C TYR A 43 8.54 -5.68 -13.36
N ALA A 44 7.97 -6.11 -12.23
CA ALA A 44 8.60 -5.93 -10.92
C ALA A 44 9.94 -6.68 -10.80
N LYS A 45 10.10 -7.84 -11.46
CA LYS A 45 11.40 -8.54 -11.54
C LYS A 45 12.45 -7.74 -12.31
N ASP A 46 12.08 -7.06 -13.38
CA ASP A 46 12.99 -6.19 -14.15
C ASP A 46 13.43 -5.00 -13.28
N VAL A 47 12.51 -4.44 -12.48
CA VAL A 47 12.83 -3.40 -11.49
C VAL A 47 13.80 -3.96 -10.43
N LYS A 48 13.58 -5.18 -9.95
CA LYS A 48 14.50 -5.85 -9.00
C LYS A 48 15.90 -6.03 -9.57
N ALA A 49 16.01 -6.49 -10.83
CA ALA A 49 17.29 -6.62 -11.49
C ALA A 49 18.02 -5.27 -11.58
N THR A 50 17.29 -4.17 -11.77
CA THR A 50 17.87 -2.83 -11.78
C THR A 50 18.32 -2.39 -10.39
N LEU A 51 17.57 -2.69 -9.33
CA LEU A 51 18.00 -2.48 -7.94
C LEU A 51 19.30 -3.21 -7.65
N ASP A 52 19.38 -4.49 -8.02
CA ASP A 52 20.56 -5.32 -7.81
C ASP A 52 21.80 -4.77 -8.55
N LYS A 53 21.62 -4.29 -9.77
CA LYS A 53 22.66 -3.62 -10.57
C LYS A 53 23.32 -2.45 -9.81
N TYR A 54 22.53 -1.72 -9.03
CA TYR A 54 23.02 -0.57 -8.25
C TYR A 54 23.29 -0.86 -6.78
N GLY A 55 23.17 -2.13 -6.35
CA GLY A 55 23.40 -2.54 -4.95
C GLY A 55 22.33 -2.00 -3.99
N LEU A 56 21.12 -1.74 -4.48
CA LEU A 56 19.99 -1.24 -3.70
C LEU A 56 19.01 -2.36 -3.35
N PHE A 57 18.24 -2.19 -2.28
CA PHE A 57 17.12 -3.07 -1.94
C PHE A 57 15.80 -2.29 -1.85
N ALA A 58 14.68 -2.99 -2.02
CA ALA A 58 13.35 -2.44 -1.75
C ALA A 58 13.04 -2.58 -0.26
N GLU A 59 12.77 -1.45 0.43
CA GLU A 59 12.42 -1.47 1.85
C GLU A 59 10.99 -1.94 2.07
N PHE A 60 10.04 -1.36 1.34
CA PHE A 60 8.65 -1.77 1.35
C PHE A 60 7.94 -1.39 0.04
N VAL A 61 6.75 -1.93 -0.16
CA VAL A 61 5.81 -1.50 -1.20
C VAL A 61 4.52 -0.99 -0.54
N ALA A 62 4.06 0.18 -0.98
CA ALA A 62 2.83 0.81 -0.51
C ALA A 62 1.79 0.85 -1.62
N PRO A 63 0.60 0.23 -1.47
CA PRO A 63 -0.49 0.43 -2.40
C PRO A 63 -0.95 1.89 -2.37
N ARG A 64 -1.00 2.55 -3.54
CA ARG A 64 -1.41 3.95 -3.62
C ARG A 64 -2.95 4.05 -3.62
N LEU A 65 -3.55 4.04 -2.43
CA LEU A 65 -5.00 4.03 -2.22
C LEU A 65 -5.62 5.43 -2.05
N TRP A 66 -5.00 6.47 -2.55
CA TRP A 66 -5.52 7.85 -2.41
C TRP A 66 -5.57 8.63 -3.72
N PHE A 67 -5.14 8.05 -4.83
CA PHE A 67 -4.97 8.74 -6.10
C PHE A 67 -6.05 8.38 -7.13
N ASP A 68 -6.54 7.13 -7.12
CA ASP A 68 -7.62 6.68 -7.99
C ASP A 68 -8.97 7.23 -7.51
N LYS A 69 -9.84 7.60 -8.45
CA LYS A 69 -11.19 8.09 -8.13
C LYS A 69 -12.02 7.12 -7.30
N ARG A 70 -11.79 5.81 -7.46
CA ARG A 70 -12.45 4.75 -6.68
C ARG A 70 -12.04 4.75 -5.20
N THR A 71 -10.97 5.42 -4.85
CA THR A 71 -10.50 5.54 -3.46
C THR A 71 -10.78 6.90 -2.84
N ASN A 72 -11.56 7.77 -3.50
CA ASN A 72 -11.89 9.10 -2.97
C ASN A 72 -12.72 9.06 -1.69
N ASP A 73 -13.59 8.05 -1.55
CA ASP A 73 -14.42 7.81 -0.35
C ASP A 73 -13.77 6.80 0.62
N GLY A 74 -12.48 6.62 0.57
CA GLY A 74 -11.74 5.56 1.24
C GLY A 74 -11.44 4.42 0.29
N GLY A 75 -10.40 3.65 0.56
CA GLY A 75 -10.11 2.41 -0.16
C GLY A 75 -10.84 1.24 0.49
N PHE A 76 -10.27 0.73 1.58
CA PHE A 76 -10.84 -0.41 2.32
C PHE A 76 -12.16 -0.08 3.03
N THR A 77 -12.40 1.18 3.35
CA THR A 77 -13.60 1.66 4.04
C THR A 77 -14.55 2.45 3.14
N ALA A 78 -14.41 2.33 1.82
CA ALA A 78 -15.32 2.96 0.87
C ALA A 78 -16.78 2.49 1.08
N SER A 79 -17.75 3.37 0.84
CA SER A 79 -19.18 3.03 0.94
C SER A 79 -19.58 1.99 -0.10
N LEU A 80 -19.08 2.11 -1.33
CA LEU A 80 -19.34 1.17 -2.41
C LEU A 80 -18.47 -0.08 -2.28
N LYS A 81 -19.11 -1.24 -2.44
CA LYS A 81 -18.42 -2.54 -2.37
C LYS A 81 -17.36 -2.69 -3.46
N GLU A 82 -17.66 -2.23 -4.66
CA GLU A 82 -16.78 -2.29 -5.83
C GLU A 82 -15.47 -1.52 -5.60
N ASP A 83 -15.55 -0.40 -4.89
CA ASP A 83 -14.37 0.41 -4.55
C ASP A 83 -13.51 -0.30 -3.50
N ARG A 84 -14.13 -0.96 -2.51
CA ARG A 84 -13.40 -1.81 -1.54
C ARG A 84 -12.73 -3.00 -2.21
N GLU A 85 -13.41 -3.66 -3.15
CA GLU A 85 -12.85 -4.77 -3.93
C GLU A 85 -11.66 -4.32 -4.79
N PHE A 86 -11.73 -3.12 -5.35
CA PHE A 86 -10.59 -2.53 -6.06
C PHE A 86 -9.40 -2.26 -5.12
N ALA A 87 -9.65 -1.69 -3.94
CA ALA A 87 -8.59 -1.45 -2.96
C ALA A 87 -7.92 -2.76 -2.52
N GLN A 88 -8.72 -3.79 -2.31
CA GLN A 88 -8.27 -5.13 -1.95
C GLN A 88 -7.43 -5.76 -3.07
N TRP A 89 -7.91 -5.70 -4.31
CA TRP A 89 -7.15 -6.15 -5.49
C TRP A 89 -5.80 -5.44 -5.56
N ARG A 90 -5.78 -4.11 -5.38
CA ARG A 90 -4.56 -3.31 -5.45
C ARG A 90 -3.57 -3.70 -4.34
N ALA A 91 -4.06 -3.94 -3.13
CA ALA A 91 -3.23 -4.40 -2.00
C ALA A 91 -2.60 -5.76 -2.28
N ARG A 92 -3.35 -6.73 -2.84
CA ARG A 92 -2.80 -8.03 -3.27
C ARG A 92 -1.74 -7.88 -4.35
N ARG A 93 -1.95 -6.99 -5.35
CA ARG A 93 -0.91 -6.70 -6.37
C ARG A 93 0.33 -6.08 -5.75
N SER A 94 0.17 -5.23 -4.74
CA SER A 94 1.33 -4.70 -3.98
C SER A 94 2.09 -5.80 -3.26
N CYS A 95 1.43 -6.83 -2.76
CA CYS A 95 2.08 -8.02 -2.20
C CYS A 95 2.91 -8.78 -3.26
N ASP A 96 2.37 -8.94 -4.47
CA ASP A 96 3.09 -9.60 -5.57
C ASP A 96 4.31 -8.80 -6.01
N ILE A 97 4.16 -7.48 -6.12
CA ILE A 97 5.27 -6.56 -6.44
C ILE A 97 6.34 -6.63 -5.34
N ALA A 98 5.94 -6.55 -4.08
CA ALA A 98 6.86 -6.62 -2.94
C ALA A 98 7.65 -7.94 -2.94
N LYS A 99 6.98 -9.08 -3.19
CA LYS A 99 7.61 -10.39 -3.32
C LYS A 99 8.63 -10.41 -4.47
N ALA A 100 8.27 -9.87 -5.62
CA ALA A 100 9.17 -9.80 -6.77
C ALA A 100 10.38 -8.87 -6.50
N LEU A 101 10.20 -7.80 -5.74
CA LEU A 101 11.27 -6.89 -5.33
C LEU A 101 12.13 -7.42 -4.17
N GLY A 102 11.74 -8.54 -3.54
CA GLY A 102 12.50 -9.18 -2.46
C GLY A 102 12.25 -8.60 -1.08
N THR A 103 11.08 -8.00 -0.84
CA THR A 103 10.64 -7.54 0.49
C THR A 103 9.30 -8.17 0.88
N ASN A 104 9.05 -8.33 2.17
CA ASN A 104 7.76 -8.77 2.71
C ASN A 104 6.96 -7.63 3.36
N LYS A 105 7.48 -6.42 3.36
CA LYS A 105 6.87 -5.26 4.02
C LYS A 105 5.87 -4.58 3.09
N ILE A 106 4.64 -4.46 3.57
CA ILE A 106 3.53 -3.76 2.90
C ILE A 106 3.17 -2.55 3.76
N GLN A 107 3.48 -1.36 3.28
CA GLN A 107 3.17 -0.14 4.02
C GLN A 107 1.79 0.37 3.63
N LEU A 108 0.93 0.59 4.62
CA LEU A 108 -0.41 1.13 4.46
C LEU A 108 -0.48 2.55 5.04
N TRP A 109 -0.43 3.54 4.16
CA TRP A 109 -0.82 4.89 4.50
C TRP A 109 -2.32 5.04 4.27
N LEU A 110 -3.06 5.11 5.38
CA LEU A 110 -4.52 5.07 5.41
C LEU A 110 -5.14 6.47 5.19
N ALA A 111 -4.65 7.19 4.19
CA ALA A 111 -4.91 8.61 3.97
C ALA A 111 -6.39 8.98 3.80
N ARG A 112 -7.17 8.09 3.16
CA ARG A 112 -8.60 8.34 2.89
C ARG A 112 -9.52 7.42 3.68
N GLU A 113 -8.98 6.56 4.53
CA GLU A 113 -9.76 5.65 5.34
C GLU A 113 -10.46 6.40 6.48
N GLY A 114 -11.76 6.57 6.35
CA GLY A 114 -12.56 7.37 7.26
C GLY A 114 -13.70 8.10 6.56
N THR A 115 -14.07 9.28 7.08
CA THR A 115 -15.16 10.10 6.54
C THR A 115 -14.90 11.59 6.73
N LEU A 116 -15.55 12.44 5.92
CA LEU A 116 -15.52 13.89 6.06
C LEU A 116 -16.53 14.37 7.12
N CYS A 117 -17.61 13.63 7.36
CA CYS A 117 -18.60 13.97 8.39
C CYS A 117 -18.93 12.74 9.24
N ALA A 118 -19.25 12.96 10.51
CA ALA A 118 -19.46 11.88 11.48
C ALA A 118 -20.61 10.93 11.08
N GLU A 119 -21.65 11.49 10.48
CA GLU A 119 -22.84 10.77 10.08
C GLU A 119 -22.69 10.03 8.74
N GLY A 120 -21.59 10.28 8.01
CA GLY A 120 -21.37 9.74 6.67
C GLY A 120 -21.10 8.25 6.63
N LYS A 121 -20.52 7.69 7.69
CA LYS A 121 -20.19 6.26 7.79
C LYS A 121 -20.28 5.78 9.23
N ASN A 122 -20.60 4.49 9.40
CA ASN A 122 -20.58 3.83 10.70
C ASN A 122 -19.13 3.49 11.10
N PRO A 123 -18.60 4.04 12.21
CA PRO A 123 -17.21 3.79 12.62
C PRO A 123 -16.93 2.32 13.00
N VAL A 124 -17.93 1.60 13.49
CA VAL A 124 -17.78 0.16 13.79
C VAL A 124 -17.59 -0.63 12.50
N GLU A 125 -18.43 -0.36 11.48
CA GLU A 125 -18.30 -1.01 10.18
C GLU A 125 -16.97 -0.69 9.51
N MET A 126 -16.53 0.57 9.54
CA MET A 126 -15.21 0.95 9.00
C MET A 126 -14.08 0.21 9.70
N THR A 127 -14.14 0.06 11.02
CA THR A 127 -13.11 -0.68 11.79
C THR A 127 -13.08 -2.15 11.38
N LEU A 128 -14.25 -2.77 11.22
CA LEU A 128 -14.34 -4.17 10.78
C LEU A 128 -13.85 -4.34 9.34
N GLN A 129 -14.23 -3.44 8.44
CA GLN A 129 -13.75 -3.44 7.05
C GLN A 129 -12.23 -3.31 6.98
N LEU A 130 -11.63 -2.44 7.79
CA LEU A 130 -10.18 -2.26 7.84
C LEU A 130 -9.48 -3.51 8.39
N ARG A 131 -10.00 -4.10 9.47
CA ARG A 131 -9.51 -5.38 9.99
C ARG A 131 -9.57 -6.47 8.92
N ASP A 132 -10.69 -6.60 8.23
CA ASP A 132 -10.89 -7.63 7.21
C ASP A 132 -9.95 -7.41 6.01
N ALA A 133 -9.65 -6.16 5.67
CA ALA A 133 -8.67 -5.82 4.66
C ALA A 133 -7.25 -6.25 5.06
N PHE A 134 -6.87 -6.05 6.31
CA PHE A 134 -5.57 -6.51 6.82
C PHE A 134 -5.51 -8.04 6.84
N ASN A 135 -6.57 -8.70 7.30
CA ASN A 135 -6.67 -10.17 7.28
C ASN A 135 -6.56 -10.73 5.86
N ASP A 136 -7.13 -10.06 4.88
CA ASP A 136 -7.00 -10.48 3.48
C ASP A 136 -5.55 -10.41 2.99
N ILE A 137 -4.83 -9.34 3.32
CA ILE A 137 -3.41 -9.21 2.97
C ILE A 137 -2.58 -10.32 3.64
N LEU A 138 -2.77 -10.55 4.94
CA LEU A 138 -2.06 -11.57 5.72
C LEU A 138 -2.38 -12.99 5.24
N THR A 139 -3.63 -13.24 4.82
CA THR A 139 -4.03 -14.53 4.24
C THR A 139 -3.51 -14.72 2.83
N TYR A 140 -3.51 -13.65 2.02
CA TYR A 140 -3.00 -13.69 0.64
C TYR A 140 -1.50 -13.94 0.59
N ARG A 141 -0.76 -13.39 1.56
CA ARG A 141 0.67 -13.54 1.69
C ARG A 141 1.05 -13.73 3.17
N ASP A 142 1.30 -14.98 3.53
CA ASP A 142 1.52 -15.45 4.91
C ASP A 142 2.81 -14.93 5.56
N ASP A 143 3.77 -14.45 4.78
CA ASP A 143 4.99 -13.79 5.28
C ASP A 143 4.90 -12.26 5.27
N ALA A 144 3.73 -11.68 4.94
CA ALA A 144 3.59 -10.23 4.87
C ALA A 144 3.70 -9.56 6.24
N LEU A 145 4.50 -8.50 6.30
CA LEU A 145 4.56 -7.60 7.44
C LEU A 145 3.85 -6.29 7.08
N ILE A 146 2.70 -6.06 7.69
CA ILE A 146 1.93 -4.83 7.49
C ILE A 146 2.51 -3.71 8.35
N LEU A 147 2.94 -2.62 7.70
CA LEU A 147 3.38 -1.39 8.34
C LEU A 147 2.27 -0.35 8.22
N VAL A 148 1.65 0.01 9.32
CA VAL A 148 0.58 1.02 9.33
C VAL A 148 1.17 2.39 9.60
N GLU A 149 0.92 3.33 8.67
CA GLU A 149 1.25 4.75 8.84
C GLU A 149 -0.01 5.51 9.24
N PRO A 150 -0.22 5.80 10.55
CA PRO A 150 -1.39 6.53 11.00
C PRO A 150 -1.29 8.02 10.64
N LYS A 151 -2.42 8.61 10.23
CA LYS A 151 -2.52 10.03 9.95
C LYS A 151 -3.84 10.60 10.51
N PRO A 152 -3.78 11.59 11.42
CA PRO A 152 -4.98 12.04 12.13
C PRO A 152 -5.93 12.88 11.27
N ASN A 153 -5.43 13.55 10.25
CA ASN A 153 -6.16 14.41 9.32
C ASN A 153 -5.44 14.51 7.98
N GLU A 154 -6.05 15.16 6.98
CA GLU A 154 -5.53 15.34 5.63
C GLU A 154 -5.19 14.02 4.93
N PRO A 155 -5.88 13.71 3.81
CA PRO A 155 -6.85 14.57 3.14
C PRO A 155 -8.28 14.52 3.72
N ILE A 156 -8.52 13.75 4.77
CA ILE A 156 -9.83 13.69 5.45
C ILE A 156 -9.71 14.08 6.93
N ASP A 157 -10.79 14.66 7.47
CA ASP A 157 -10.77 15.19 8.84
C ASP A 157 -11.02 14.14 9.92
N ARG A 158 -11.64 13.00 9.55
CA ARG A 158 -12.04 11.93 10.46
C ARG A 158 -11.47 10.59 10.02
N SER A 159 -10.17 10.45 10.18
CA SER A 159 -9.46 9.20 9.89
C SER A 159 -9.85 8.11 10.87
N ILE A 160 -10.12 6.90 10.35
CA ILE A 160 -10.41 5.72 11.19
C ILE A 160 -9.16 5.20 11.92
N CYS A 161 -7.99 5.47 11.40
CA CYS A 161 -6.71 5.04 11.97
C CYS A 161 -5.76 6.24 12.12
N GLY A 162 -6.17 7.26 12.90
CA GLY A 162 -5.47 8.52 13.03
C GLY A 162 -4.32 8.54 14.03
N THR A 163 -4.12 7.48 14.82
CA THR A 163 -3.07 7.41 15.86
C THR A 163 -2.42 6.03 15.93
N ALA A 164 -1.23 5.95 16.51
CA ALA A 164 -0.57 4.68 16.78
C ALA A 164 -1.44 3.73 17.65
N GLY A 165 -2.20 4.29 18.60
CA GLY A 165 -3.13 3.50 19.41
C GLY A 165 -4.25 2.87 18.59
N HIS A 166 -4.80 3.56 17.58
CA HIS A 166 -5.77 2.99 16.65
C HIS A 166 -5.13 1.88 15.80
N ALA A 167 -3.91 2.08 15.30
CA ALA A 167 -3.20 1.06 14.53
C ALA A 167 -2.96 -0.21 15.36
N LEU A 168 -2.49 -0.08 16.59
CA LEU A 168 -2.31 -1.20 17.53
C LEU A 168 -3.65 -1.90 17.85
N ALA A 169 -4.73 -1.14 18.06
CA ALA A 169 -6.04 -1.72 18.34
C ALA A 169 -6.57 -2.53 17.15
N VAL A 170 -6.46 -2.00 15.92
CA VAL A 170 -6.89 -2.75 14.72
C VAL A 170 -6.00 -3.98 14.52
N GLY A 171 -4.67 -3.85 14.68
CA GLY A 171 -3.72 -4.95 14.59
C GLY A 171 -4.04 -6.09 15.57
N ALA A 172 -4.41 -5.78 16.80
CA ALA A 172 -4.78 -6.79 17.80
C ALA A 172 -6.03 -7.63 17.43
N TYR A 173 -6.84 -7.17 16.48
CA TYR A 173 -8.02 -7.89 15.97
C TYR A 173 -7.77 -8.65 14.67
N THR A 174 -6.56 -8.64 14.16
CA THR A 174 -6.19 -9.38 12.95
C THR A 174 -5.89 -10.85 13.26
N VAL A 175 -5.78 -11.67 12.20
CA VAL A 175 -5.44 -13.10 12.30
C VAL A 175 -3.99 -13.33 12.73
N ASP A 176 -3.14 -12.33 12.56
CA ASP A 176 -1.74 -12.32 13.03
C ASP A 176 -1.42 -10.94 13.62
N PRO A 177 -1.55 -10.78 14.93
CA PRO A 177 -1.36 -9.50 15.62
C PRO A 177 0.11 -9.18 15.95
N SER A 178 1.07 -10.03 15.56
CA SER A 178 2.51 -9.89 15.90
C SER A 178 3.24 -8.81 15.15
#